data_e7bdbeacb293bbee4dde2dbad7866b61
#
_entry.id   e7bdbeacb293bbee4dde2dbad7866b61
#
_cell.length_a   1.000
_cell.length_b   1.000
_cell.length_c   1.000
_cell.angle_alpha   90.00
_cell.angle_beta   90.00
_cell.angle_gamma   90.00
#
_symmetry.space_group_name_H-M   'P 1'
#
loop_
_entity.id
_entity.type
_entity.pdbx_description
1 polymer ?
#
loop_
_entity_poly.entity_id
_entity_poly.type
_entity_poly.pdbx_seq_one_letter_code
_entity_poly.pdbx_strand_id
1 'polypeptide(L)'
;SKTPTCMYLANRGYKVANIPLVPGQEFPLSDLKENKTFFVGLLCDPKSLSDIRQNRLKLMNENRGINYADMQFVKEEVVNSRKLFRKNNWPVIDVTRKSIEETAASIIQLFNSRENY
;
A
#
# COMPACT_ATOMS: atom_id res chain seq x y z
N SER A 1 -4.21 5.01 -4.27
CA SER A 1 -3.11 5.12 -5.24
C SER A 1 -2.42 3.79 -5.56
N LYS A 2 -2.72 2.72 -4.83
CA LYS A 2 -2.09 1.41 -5.11
C LYS A 2 -2.47 0.89 -6.49
N THR A 3 -3.74 0.89 -6.83
CA THR A 3 -4.21 0.38 -8.12
C THR A 3 -3.66 1.19 -9.30
N PRO A 4 -3.74 2.53 -9.30
CA PRO A 4 -3.13 3.31 -10.37
C PRO A 4 -1.62 3.12 -10.50
N THR A 5 -0.91 2.98 -9.38
CA THR A 5 0.53 2.73 -9.39
C THR A 5 0.85 1.38 -10.01
N CYS A 6 0.07 0.35 -9.67
CA CYS A 6 0.23 -0.98 -10.26
C CYS A 6 -0.04 -0.96 -11.76
N MET A 7 -1.06 -0.25 -12.21
CA MET A 7 -1.35 -0.11 -13.63
C MET A 7 -0.22 0.59 -14.38
N TYR A 8 0.35 1.63 -13.78
CA TYR A 8 1.49 2.34 -14.34
C TYR A 8 2.69 1.41 -14.54
N LEU A 9 3.01 0.61 -13.53
CA LEU A 9 4.11 -0.34 -13.58
C LEU A 9 3.84 -1.46 -14.60
N ALA A 10 2.62 -1.99 -14.63
CA ALA A 10 2.23 -3.03 -15.58
C ALA A 10 2.38 -2.56 -17.02
N ASN A 11 2.01 -1.31 -17.30
CA ASN A 11 2.16 -0.72 -18.64
C ASN A 11 3.63 -0.59 -19.06
N ARG A 12 4.55 -0.64 -18.11
CA ARG A 12 5.99 -0.61 -18.38
C ARG A 12 6.63 -2.00 -18.41
N GLY A 13 5.82 -3.05 -18.39
CA GLY A 13 6.30 -4.42 -18.52
C GLY A 13 6.61 -5.13 -17.21
N TYR A 14 6.32 -4.54 -16.07
CA TYR A 14 6.53 -5.19 -14.77
C TYR A 14 5.34 -6.08 -14.42
N LYS A 15 5.64 -7.25 -13.89
CA LYS A 15 4.60 -8.11 -13.30
C LYS A 15 4.35 -7.63 -11.88
N VAL A 16 3.19 -7.07 -11.66
CA VAL A 16 2.87 -6.40 -10.39
C VAL A 16 1.50 -6.83 -9.90
N ALA A 17 1.37 -6.96 -8.58
CA ALA A 17 0.10 -7.24 -7.93
C ALA A 17 -0.09 -6.27 -6.78
N ASN A 18 -1.34 -5.86 -6.57
CA ASN A 18 -1.75 -5.01 -5.46
C ASN A 18 -2.46 -5.87 -4.43
N ILE A 19 -1.93 -5.90 -3.21
CA ILE A 19 -2.52 -6.67 -2.13
C ILE A 19 -2.98 -5.71 -1.04
N PRO A 20 -4.29 -5.51 -0.89
CA PRO A 20 -4.81 -4.66 0.17
C PRO A 20 -4.64 -5.35 1.52
N LEU A 21 -4.25 -4.57 2.53
CA LEU A 21 -4.19 -5.04 3.90
C LEU A 21 -5.54 -4.75 4.56
N VAL A 22 -6.31 -5.80 4.79
CA VAL A 22 -7.64 -5.70 5.40
C VAL A 22 -7.52 -6.09 6.87
N PRO A 23 -7.94 -5.22 7.80
CA PRO A 23 -7.90 -5.56 9.23
C PRO A 23 -8.67 -6.85 9.53
N GLY A 24 -8.07 -7.74 10.31
CA GLY A 24 -8.68 -8.99 10.70
C GLY A 24 -8.54 -10.12 9.68
N GLN A 25 -7.98 -9.87 8.52
CA GLN A 25 -7.71 -10.91 7.54
C GLN A 25 -6.22 -11.27 7.54
N GLU A 26 -5.93 -12.55 7.38
CA GLU A 26 -4.55 -13.00 7.27
C GLU A 26 -3.97 -12.65 5.90
N PHE A 27 -2.75 -12.19 5.91
CA PHE A 27 -2.02 -11.91 4.69
C PHE A 27 -1.49 -13.23 4.12
N PRO A 28 -1.71 -13.53 2.81
CA PRO A 28 -1.32 -14.81 2.22
C PRO A 28 0.18 -14.87 1.94
N LEU A 29 0.99 -14.73 2.99
CA LEU A 29 2.43 -14.57 2.89
C LEU A 29 3.14 -15.83 2.40
N SER A 30 2.71 -17.01 2.87
CA SER A 30 3.36 -18.25 2.52
C SER A 30 3.30 -18.55 1.02
N ASP A 31 2.15 -18.30 0.40
CA ASP A 31 1.96 -18.53 -1.03
C ASP A 31 2.82 -17.58 -1.88
N LEU A 32 3.00 -16.36 -1.41
CA LEU A 32 3.73 -15.34 -2.15
C LEU A 32 5.25 -15.47 -1.99
N LYS A 33 5.72 -15.93 -0.84
CA LYS A 33 7.16 -16.12 -0.59
C LYS A 33 7.78 -17.18 -1.48
N GLU A 34 7.03 -18.22 -1.80
CA GLU A 34 7.52 -19.30 -2.64
C GLU A 34 7.86 -18.87 -4.06
N ASN A 35 7.29 -17.76 -4.52
CA ASN A 35 7.45 -17.25 -5.88
C ASN A 35 8.56 -16.20 -6.02
N LYS A 36 9.39 -16.00 -5.00
CA LYS A 36 10.48 -15.02 -5.00
C LYS A 36 9.99 -13.61 -5.34
N THR A 37 8.83 -13.26 -4.85
CA THR A 37 8.21 -11.96 -5.08
C THR A 37 8.93 -10.86 -4.30
N PHE A 38 9.17 -9.73 -4.96
CA PHE A 38 9.69 -8.54 -4.28
C PHE A 38 8.52 -7.75 -3.71
N PHE A 39 8.54 -7.51 -2.39
CA PHE A 39 7.48 -6.81 -1.68
C PHE A 39 7.88 -5.39 -1.34
N VAL A 40 6.96 -4.47 -1.55
CA VAL A 40 7.12 -3.08 -1.14
C VAL A 40 5.88 -2.66 -0.36
N GLY A 41 6.07 -2.13 0.83
CA GLY A 41 4.98 -1.59 1.64
C GLY A 41 4.74 -0.13 1.28
N LEU A 42 3.48 0.22 1.07
CA LEU A 42 3.09 1.62 0.83
C LEU A 42 2.34 2.14 2.06
N LEU A 43 2.80 3.25 2.60
CA LEU A 43 2.18 3.91 3.75
C LEU A 43 1.75 5.31 3.37
N CYS A 44 0.65 5.73 3.99
CA CYS A 44 0.15 7.10 3.86
C CYS A 44 -0.06 7.66 5.25
N ASP A 45 0.13 8.98 5.40
CA ASP A 45 -0.18 9.69 6.62
C ASP A 45 -1.64 9.41 7.03
N PRO A 46 -1.93 9.09 8.33
CA PRO A 46 -3.29 8.75 8.74
C PRO A 46 -4.32 9.84 8.46
N LYS A 47 -3.97 11.11 8.64
CA LYS A 47 -4.90 12.20 8.37
C LYS A 47 -5.23 12.28 6.88
N SER A 48 -4.22 12.21 6.02
CA SER A 48 -4.41 12.23 4.57
C SER A 48 -5.24 11.05 4.11
N LEU A 49 -4.99 9.87 4.66
CA LEU A 49 -5.75 8.66 4.33
C LEU A 49 -7.20 8.77 4.77
N SER A 50 -7.45 9.31 5.97
CA SER A 50 -8.81 9.55 6.45
C SER A 50 -9.55 10.52 5.54
N ASP A 51 -8.90 11.62 5.15
CA ASP A 51 -9.51 12.62 4.25
C ASP A 51 -9.84 12.02 2.89
N ILE A 52 -8.94 11.23 2.33
CA ILE A 52 -9.17 10.55 1.05
C ILE A 52 -10.35 9.59 1.14
N ARG A 53 -10.44 8.83 2.22
CA ARG A 53 -11.55 7.88 2.43
C ARG A 53 -12.88 8.60 2.62
N GLN A 54 -12.89 9.71 3.35
CA GLN A 54 -14.11 10.51 3.52
C GLN A 54 -14.60 11.07 2.20
N ASN A 55 -13.71 11.59 1.38
CA ASN A 55 -14.07 12.08 0.05
C ASN A 55 -14.61 10.97 -0.84
N ARG A 56 -13.99 9.79 -0.79
CA ARG A 56 -14.45 8.64 -1.57
C ARG A 56 -15.86 8.23 -1.18
N LEU A 57 -16.16 8.21 0.13
CA LEU A 57 -17.51 7.89 0.61
C LEU A 57 -18.54 8.90 0.11
N LYS A 58 -18.19 10.19 0.13
CA LYS A 58 -19.09 11.24 -0.35
C LYS A 58 -19.36 11.12 -1.86
N LEU A 59 -18.31 10.91 -2.65
CA LEU A 59 -18.43 10.85 -4.11
C LEU A 59 -19.19 9.61 -4.58
N MET A 60 -19.01 8.48 -3.90
CA MET A 60 -19.63 7.21 -4.28
C MET A 60 -20.95 6.96 -3.58
N ASN A 61 -21.35 7.84 -2.68
CA ASN A 61 -22.54 7.68 -1.84
C ASN A 61 -22.58 6.30 -1.18
N GLU A 62 -21.41 5.80 -0.77
CA GLU A 62 -21.26 4.52 -0.11
C GLU A 62 -21.22 4.68 1.40
N ASN A 63 -21.72 3.66 2.10
CA ASN A 63 -21.58 3.56 3.54
C ASN A 63 -20.83 2.25 3.84
N ARG A 64 -19.50 2.35 3.97
CA ARG A 64 -18.63 1.20 4.26
C ARG A 64 -18.45 0.93 5.75
N GLY A 65 -19.35 1.47 6.55
CA GLY A 65 -19.26 1.35 7.99
C GLY A 65 -18.61 2.57 8.61
N ILE A 66 -18.84 2.73 9.91
CA ILE A 66 -18.44 3.93 10.64
C ILE A 66 -16.94 4.08 10.84
N ASN A 67 -16.19 2.97 10.72
CA ASN A 67 -14.75 2.95 11.03
C ASN A 67 -13.85 3.17 9.82
N TYR A 68 -14.39 3.10 8.60
CA TYR A 68 -13.57 3.13 7.38
C TYR A 68 -12.73 4.41 7.27
N ALA A 69 -13.29 5.55 7.60
CA ALA A 69 -12.61 6.84 7.53
C ALA A 69 -12.35 7.45 8.91
N ASP A 70 -12.67 6.74 9.99
CA ASP A 70 -12.44 7.21 11.36
C ASP A 70 -10.95 7.33 11.64
N MET A 71 -10.54 8.51 12.15
CA MET A 71 -9.12 8.81 12.35
C MET A 71 -8.42 7.82 13.27
N GLN A 72 -9.07 7.43 14.37
CA GLN A 72 -8.48 6.51 15.33
C GLN A 72 -8.27 5.14 14.72
N PHE A 73 -9.24 4.66 13.96
CA PHE A 73 -9.17 3.38 13.28
C PHE A 73 -8.10 3.38 12.19
N VAL A 74 -8.01 4.49 11.44
CA VAL A 74 -7.00 4.66 10.39
C VAL A 74 -5.59 4.69 11.00
N LYS A 75 -5.40 5.35 12.14
CA LYS A 75 -4.11 5.36 12.84
C LYS A 75 -3.68 3.96 13.24
N GLU A 76 -4.58 3.16 13.79
CA GLU A 76 -4.29 1.78 14.16
C GLU A 76 -3.91 0.94 12.94
N GLU A 77 -4.64 1.13 11.85
CA GLU A 77 -4.39 0.44 10.60
C GLU A 77 -2.99 0.73 10.07
N VAL A 78 -2.58 2.00 10.07
CA VAL A 78 -1.26 2.42 9.62
C VAL A 78 -0.16 1.85 10.52
N VAL A 79 -0.36 1.88 11.84
CA VAL A 79 0.59 1.32 12.80
C VAL A 79 0.77 -0.19 12.56
N ASN A 80 -0.34 -0.91 12.38
CA ASN A 80 -0.30 -2.35 12.15
C ASN A 80 0.37 -2.69 10.82
N SER A 81 0.12 -1.91 9.78
CA SER A 81 0.79 -2.09 8.49
C SER A 81 2.29 -1.89 8.61
N ARG A 82 2.72 -0.86 9.33
CA ARG A 82 4.14 -0.58 9.56
C ARG A 82 4.81 -1.75 10.30
N LYS A 83 4.15 -2.31 11.31
CA LYS A 83 4.66 -3.47 12.04
C LYS A 83 4.83 -4.68 11.12
N LEU A 84 3.86 -4.92 10.26
CA LEU A 84 3.92 -6.03 9.30
C LEU A 84 5.11 -5.87 8.35
N PHE A 85 5.30 -4.68 7.82
CA PHE A 85 6.40 -4.41 6.89
C PHE A 85 7.76 -4.58 7.57
N ARG A 86 7.87 -4.10 8.81
CA ARG A 86 9.10 -4.23 9.59
C ARG A 86 9.41 -5.67 9.93
N LYS A 87 8.39 -6.44 10.32
CA LYS A 87 8.55 -7.85 10.65
C LYS A 87 9.09 -8.66 9.48
N ASN A 88 8.71 -8.30 8.27
CA ASN A 88 9.12 -9.01 7.06
C ASN A 88 10.31 -8.36 6.35
N ASN A 89 10.88 -7.30 6.92
CA ASN A 89 11.99 -6.55 6.33
C ASN A 89 11.71 -6.04 4.93
N TRP A 90 10.47 -5.66 4.67
CA TRP A 90 10.10 -5.09 3.39
C TRP A 90 10.44 -3.60 3.35
N PRO A 91 10.97 -3.10 2.23
CA PRO A 91 11.14 -1.65 2.08
C PRO A 91 9.77 -0.96 2.07
N VAL A 92 9.74 0.24 2.63
CA VAL A 92 8.52 1.01 2.80
C VAL A 92 8.66 2.34 2.08
N ILE A 93 7.61 2.73 1.36
CA ILE A 93 7.54 4.03 0.70
C ILE A 93 6.36 4.78 1.29
N ASP A 94 6.62 5.98 1.80
CA ASP A 94 5.57 6.90 2.22
C ASP A 94 5.06 7.63 0.97
N VAL A 95 3.81 7.35 0.61
CA VAL A 95 3.21 7.89 -0.61
C VAL A 95 2.43 9.19 -0.36
N THR A 96 2.45 9.71 0.87
CA THR A 96 1.82 10.97 1.19
C THR A 96 2.43 12.07 0.31
N ARG A 97 1.61 12.78 -0.43
CA ARG A 97 2.04 13.86 -1.33
C ARG A 97 2.94 13.42 -2.48
N LYS A 98 2.96 12.13 -2.80
CA LYS A 98 3.67 11.64 -3.99
C LYS A 98 2.69 11.36 -5.12
N SER A 99 3.12 11.67 -6.33
CA SER A 99 2.36 11.31 -7.52
C SER A 99 2.49 9.80 -7.80
N ILE A 100 1.66 9.30 -8.68
CA ILE A 100 1.73 7.91 -9.15
C ILE A 100 3.11 7.66 -9.78
N GLU A 101 3.59 8.58 -10.60
CA GLU A 101 4.87 8.47 -11.28
C GLU A 101 6.04 8.46 -10.29
N GLU A 102 6.00 9.30 -9.27
CA GLU A 102 7.04 9.34 -8.24
C GLU A 102 7.06 8.05 -7.42
N THR A 103 5.89 7.55 -7.05
CA THR A 103 5.77 6.29 -6.31
C THR A 103 6.30 5.13 -7.16
N ALA A 104 5.91 5.06 -8.43
CA ALA A 104 6.36 4.02 -9.33
C ALA A 104 7.88 4.08 -9.55
N ALA A 105 8.44 5.29 -9.71
CA ALA A 105 9.88 5.46 -9.86
C ALA A 105 10.63 4.96 -8.62
N SER A 106 10.12 5.23 -7.42
CA SER A 106 10.72 4.73 -6.18
C SER A 106 10.69 3.21 -6.11
N ILE A 107 9.58 2.59 -6.52
CA ILE A 107 9.45 1.13 -6.55
C ILE A 107 10.44 0.52 -7.53
N ILE A 108 10.55 1.08 -8.73
CA ILE A 108 11.49 0.62 -9.74
C ILE A 108 12.93 0.70 -9.24
N GLN A 109 13.28 1.79 -8.58
CA GLN A 109 14.61 1.97 -8.03
C GLN A 109 14.93 0.90 -6.98
N LEU A 110 14.00 0.62 -6.08
CA LEU A 110 14.16 -0.42 -5.08
C LEU A 110 14.27 -1.80 -5.73
N PHE A 111 13.44 -2.06 -6.72
CA PHE A 111 13.44 -3.32 -7.45
C PHE A 111 14.79 -3.58 -8.14
N ASN A 112 15.35 -2.57 -8.78
CA ASN A 112 16.62 -2.68 -9.46
C ASN A 112 17.81 -2.81 -8.50
N SER A 113 17.65 -2.35 -7.26
CA SER A 113 18.69 -2.42 -6.24
C SER A 113 18.61 -3.67 -5.36
N ARG A 114 17.60 -4.52 -5.55
CA ARG A 114 17.33 -5.65 -4.65
C ARG A 114 18.45 -6.68 -4.56
N GLU A 115 19.26 -6.78 -5.59
CA GLU A 115 20.40 -7.71 -5.62
C GLU A 115 21.54 -7.26 -4.71
N ASN A 116 21.52 -6.02 -4.25
CA ASN A 116 22.54 -5.44 -3.40
C ASN A 116 22.20 -5.56 -1.89
N TYR A 117 21.07 -6.18 -1.57
CA TYR A 117 20.64 -6.38 -0.20
C TYR A 117 20.97 -7.77 0.31
#